data_bd0648e9d66415fb009037c921cb9e2d
#
_entry.id   bd0648e9d66415fb009037c921cb9e2d
#
_cell.length_a   1.000
_cell.length_b   1.000
_cell.length_c   1.000
_cell.angle_alpha   90.00
_cell.angle_beta   90.00
_cell.angle_gamma   90.00
#
_symmetry.space_group_name_H-M   'P 1'
#
loop_
_entity.id
_entity.type
_entity.pdbx_description
1 polymer ?
#
loop_
_entity_poly.entity_id
_entity_poly.type
_entity_poly.pdbx_seq_one_letter_code
_entity_poly.pdbx_strand_id
1 'polypeptide(L)'
;NTKKPANFEFAVQFMQEEVARADALHAYTMPFHPGAHVGAGPEAAMAQIVKGLNRIIDPNQHVTIALETMAGKGTEIGRSFEELAAIIDGVTYNEKLRVTFDTCHTNDAGYDVKDDFDGVLNEFDHIIGIDRLSVIHVNDSKNPQGSHKDRHANIGFGTIGFEALNRIAHHP
;
A
#
# COMPACT_ATOMS: atom_id res chain seq x y z
N ASN A 1 10.38 -3.26 7.59
CA ASN A 1 11.27 -4.36 7.25
C ASN A 1 12.68 -4.09 7.79
N THR A 2 13.44 -5.10 8.21
CA THR A 2 14.71 -4.90 8.90
C THR A 2 15.60 -6.15 8.82
N LYS A 3 16.93 -5.95 8.78
CA LYS A 3 17.92 -7.03 8.86
C LYS A 3 18.20 -7.46 10.32
N LYS A 4 17.72 -6.71 11.32
CA LYS A 4 17.97 -7.00 12.74
C LYS A 4 16.81 -7.79 13.32
N PRO A 5 17.02 -9.03 13.80
CA PRO A 5 15.95 -9.87 14.36
C PRO A 5 15.15 -9.17 15.48
N ALA A 6 15.83 -8.49 16.40
CA ALA A 6 15.17 -7.79 17.50
C ALA A 6 14.20 -6.68 17.02
N ASN A 7 14.56 -5.95 15.94
CA ASN A 7 13.67 -4.95 15.37
C ASN A 7 12.47 -5.60 14.66
N PHE A 8 12.66 -6.77 14.07
CA PHE A 8 11.57 -7.52 13.46
C PHE A 8 10.56 -7.99 14.54
N GLU A 9 11.06 -8.56 15.63
CA GLU A 9 10.21 -8.98 16.76
C GLU A 9 9.43 -7.79 17.35
N PHE A 10 10.13 -6.68 17.56
CA PHE A 10 9.47 -5.44 18.03
C PHE A 10 8.38 -4.97 17.06
N ALA A 11 8.66 -4.95 15.74
CA ALA A 11 7.70 -4.51 14.74
C ALA A 11 6.46 -5.41 14.71
N VAL A 12 6.63 -6.73 14.82
CA VAL A 12 5.51 -7.68 14.90
C VAL A 12 4.66 -7.42 16.14
N GLN A 13 5.28 -7.31 17.31
CA GLN A 13 4.56 -7.04 18.56
C GLN A 13 3.83 -5.69 18.50
N PHE A 14 4.50 -4.65 18.05
CA PHE A 14 3.91 -3.32 17.91
C PHE A 14 2.68 -3.35 16.99
N MET A 15 2.79 -4.00 15.84
CA MET A 15 1.68 -4.11 14.89
C MET A 15 0.52 -4.96 15.41
N GLN A 16 0.80 -6.03 16.17
CA GLN A 16 -0.27 -6.79 16.85
C GLN A 16 -1.07 -5.89 17.80
N GLU A 17 -0.40 -5.05 18.57
CA GLU A 17 -1.06 -4.08 19.46
C GLU A 17 -1.86 -3.03 18.69
N GLU A 18 -1.34 -2.51 17.56
CA GLU A 18 -2.07 -1.53 16.73
C GLU A 18 -3.31 -2.16 16.08
N VAL A 19 -3.21 -3.39 15.56
CA VAL A 19 -4.36 -4.14 15.04
C VAL A 19 -5.42 -4.34 16.14
N ALA A 20 -5.01 -4.75 17.33
CA ALA A 20 -5.94 -4.93 18.46
C ALA A 20 -6.62 -3.61 18.87
N ARG A 21 -5.89 -2.48 18.85
CA ARG A 21 -6.47 -1.15 19.12
C ARG A 21 -7.46 -0.73 18.04
N ALA A 22 -7.10 -0.91 16.76
CA ALA A 22 -7.98 -0.59 15.64
C ALA A 22 -9.26 -1.44 15.67
N ASP A 23 -9.12 -2.73 15.98
CA ASP A 23 -10.25 -3.65 16.12
C ASP A 23 -11.19 -3.23 17.28
N ALA A 24 -10.62 -2.88 18.44
CA ALA A 24 -11.37 -2.39 19.60
C ALA A 24 -12.10 -1.06 19.34
N LEU A 25 -11.57 -0.22 18.43
CA LEU A 25 -12.21 1.01 17.98
C LEU A 25 -13.23 0.79 16.85
N HIS A 26 -13.46 -0.46 16.45
CA HIS A 26 -14.32 -0.84 15.34
C HIS A 26 -13.93 -0.18 14.01
N ALA A 27 -12.63 0.03 13.78
CA ALA A 27 -12.13 0.48 12.49
C ALA A 27 -12.37 -0.62 11.42
N TYR A 28 -12.78 -0.21 10.23
CA TYR A 28 -12.98 -1.16 9.11
C TYR A 28 -11.66 -1.62 8.51
N THR A 29 -10.72 -0.70 8.40
CA THR A 29 -9.44 -0.95 7.76
C THR A 29 -8.34 -0.08 8.38
N MET A 30 -7.11 -0.56 8.29
CA MET A 30 -5.92 0.13 8.78
C MET A 30 -4.88 0.18 7.64
N PRO A 31 -4.61 1.34 7.03
CA PRO A 31 -3.54 1.50 6.05
C PRO A 31 -2.18 1.13 6.63
N PHE A 32 -1.37 0.46 5.82
CA PHE A 32 -0.09 -0.08 6.23
C PHE A 32 0.95 0.03 5.11
N HIS A 33 2.04 0.76 5.33
CA HIS A 33 3.18 0.77 4.43
C HIS A 33 3.93 -0.56 4.52
N PRO A 34 4.11 -1.32 3.43
CA PRO A 34 4.80 -2.61 3.47
C PRO A 34 6.25 -2.53 3.96
N GLY A 35 6.90 -1.38 3.76
CA GLY A 35 8.27 -1.13 4.20
C GLY A 35 9.28 -1.14 3.05
N ALA A 36 10.54 -1.49 3.35
CA ALA A 36 11.63 -1.38 2.39
C ALA A 36 12.61 -2.56 2.50
N HIS A 37 13.29 -2.92 1.41
CA HIS A 37 14.20 -4.07 1.41
C HIS A 37 15.58 -3.78 2.05
N VAL A 38 15.94 -2.53 2.27
CA VAL A 38 17.18 -2.07 2.95
C VAL A 38 18.43 -2.82 2.50
N GLY A 39 18.54 -3.09 1.20
CA GLY A 39 19.67 -3.80 0.58
C GLY A 39 19.63 -5.34 0.72
N ALA A 40 18.52 -5.94 1.15
CA ALA A 40 18.34 -7.40 1.15
C ALA A 40 17.80 -7.94 -0.20
N GLY A 41 17.29 -7.05 -1.04
CA GLY A 41 16.57 -7.38 -2.26
C GLY A 41 15.07 -7.48 -2.04
N PRO A 42 14.26 -7.21 -3.08
CA PRO A 42 12.80 -7.17 -2.96
C PRO A 42 12.20 -8.53 -2.56
N GLU A 43 12.65 -9.63 -3.13
CA GLU A 43 12.15 -10.97 -2.81
C GLU A 43 12.31 -11.33 -1.34
N ALA A 44 13.51 -11.11 -0.78
CA ALA A 44 13.78 -11.37 0.63
C ALA A 44 12.96 -10.45 1.55
N ALA A 45 12.71 -9.22 1.12
CA ALA A 45 11.88 -8.28 1.87
C ALA A 45 10.41 -8.69 1.84
N MET A 46 9.86 -9.05 0.69
CA MET A 46 8.49 -9.55 0.58
C MET A 46 8.27 -10.80 1.43
N ALA A 47 9.20 -11.76 1.38
CA ALA A 47 9.15 -12.95 2.24
C ALA A 47 9.14 -12.60 3.75
N GLN A 48 9.92 -11.60 4.16
CA GLN A 48 9.92 -11.13 5.55
C GLN A 48 8.63 -10.39 5.92
N ILE A 49 8.05 -9.60 5.00
CA ILE A 49 6.75 -8.93 5.20
C ILE A 49 5.66 -9.99 5.39
N VAL A 50 5.59 -10.98 4.50
CA VAL A 50 4.67 -12.13 4.60
C VAL A 50 4.81 -12.85 5.92
N LYS A 51 6.06 -13.15 6.34
CA LYS A 51 6.34 -13.76 7.65
C LYS A 51 5.82 -12.90 8.81
N GLY A 52 5.97 -11.58 8.71
CA GLY A 52 5.46 -10.63 9.70
C GLY A 52 3.95 -10.62 9.74
N LEU A 53 3.29 -10.46 8.60
CA LEU A 53 1.82 -10.42 8.49
C LEU A 53 1.18 -11.73 8.97
N ASN A 54 1.75 -12.90 8.67
CA ASN A 54 1.29 -14.18 9.19
C ASN A 54 1.36 -14.32 10.72
N ARG A 55 2.15 -13.48 11.39
CA ARG A 55 2.24 -13.42 12.85
C ARG A 55 1.36 -12.32 13.46
N ILE A 56 1.09 -11.27 12.68
CA ILE A 56 0.31 -10.10 13.12
C ILE A 56 -1.19 -10.39 13.02
N ILE A 57 -1.63 -11.02 11.93
CA ILE A 57 -3.05 -11.21 11.64
C ILE A 57 -3.65 -12.28 12.56
N ASP A 58 -4.70 -11.89 13.29
CA ASP A 58 -5.59 -12.82 13.97
C ASP A 58 -6.78 -13.15 13.06
N PRO A 59 -7.09 -14.42 12.80
CA PRO A 59 -8.22 -14.79 11.95
C PRO A 59 -9.57 -14.25 12.47
N ASN A 60 -9.68 -13.96 13.77
CA ASN A 60 -10.90 -13.45 14.38
C ASN A 60 -11.00 -11.92 14.39
N GLN A 61 -9.95 -11.17 14.00
CA GLN A 61 -10.01 -9.71 13.92
C GLN A 61 -11.06 -9.27 12.90
N HIS A 62 -11.75 -8.15 13.17
CA HIS A 62 -12.69 -7.54 12.23
C HIS A 62 -11.99 -6.54 11.31
N VAL A 63 -11.03 -5.78 11.85
CA VAL A 63 -10.26 -4.80 11.07
C VAL A 63 -9.44 -5.48 9.98
N THR A 64 -9.46 -4.93 8.78
CA THR A 64 -8.55 -5.36 7.70
C THR A 64 -7.27 -4.52 7.69
N ILE A 65 -6.16 -5.11 7.27
CA ILE A 65 -4.90 -4.40 7.02
C ILE A 65 -4.83 -4.09 5.53
N ALA A 66 -4.79 -2.81 5.19
CA ALA A 66 -4.72 -2.36 3.80
C ALA A 66 -3.29 -1.98 3.43
N LEU A 67 -2.65 -2.82 2.61
CA LEU A 67 -1.31 -2.57 2.09
C LEU A 67 -1.34 -1.36 1.16
N GLU A 68 -0.50 -0.36 1.42
CA GLU A 68 -0.52 0.86 0.63
C GLU A 68 0.38 0.72 -0.61
N THR A 69 -0.11 1.25 -1.76
CA THR A 69 0.73 1.44 -2.93
C THR A 69 1.83 2.45 -2.63
N MET A 70 3.08 2.12 -2.97
CA MET A 70 4.25 2.93 -2.62
C MET A 70 4.89 3.55 -3.85
N ALA A 71 5.53 4.71 -3.67
CA ALA A 71 6.22 5.43 -4.75
C ALA A 71 7.49 4.72 -5.28
N GLY A 72 8.01 3.75 -4.55
CA GLY A 72 9.29 3.11 -4.89
C GLY A 72 10.51 3.95 -4.54
N LYS A 73 10.38 4.85 -3.56
CA LYS A 73 11.48 5.68 -3.09
C LYS A 73 12.55 4.84 -2.44
N GLY A 74 13.76 4.93 -2.95
CA GLY A 74 14.91 4.18 -2.44
C GLY A 74 14.72 2.67 -2.59
N THR A 75 14.32 2.00 -1.51
CA THR A 75 14.18 0.54 -1.46
C THR A 75 12.80 0.09 -0.98
N GLU A 76 11.80 0.92 -1.15
CA GLU A 76 10.41 0.62 -0.78
C GLU A 76 9.87 -0.59 -1.53
N ILE A 77 9.02 -1.36 -0.83
CA ILE A 77 8.25 -2.49 -1.36
C ILE A 77 6.79 -2.06 -1.49
N GLY A 78 6.08 -2.57 -2.49
CA GLY A 78 4.70 -2.19 -2.82
C GLY A 78 4.61 -1.10 -3.89
N ARG A 79 5.69 -0.89 -4.64
CA ARG A 79 5.76 0.06 -5.76
C ARG A 79 5.07 -0.42 -7.02
N SER A 80 4.79 -1.70 -7.12
CA SER A 80 3.99 -2.26 -8.21
C SER A 80 2.86 -3.15 -7.67
N PHE A 81 1.83 -3.35 -8.46
CA PHE A 81 0.70 -4.19 -8.09
C PHE A 81 1.12 -5.64 -7.90
N GLU A 82 2.11 -6.13 -8.67
CA GLU A 82 2.67 -7.49 -8.53
C GLU A 82 3.38 -7.68 -7.19
N GLU A 83 4.10 -6.67 -6.67
CA GLU A 83 4.71 -6.75 -5.35
C GLU A 83 3.65 -6.87 -4.25
N LEU A 84 2.55 -6.13 -4.35
CA LEU A 84 1.43 -6.22 -3.41
C LEU A 84 0.70 -7.57 -3.54
N ALA A 85 0.43 -8.03 -4.76
CA ALA A 85 -0.18 -9.33 -5.01
C ALA A 85 0.66 -10.47 -4.43
N ALA A 86 1.99 -10.45 -4.66
CA ALA A 86 2.89 -11.46 -4.13
C ALA A 86 2.91 -11.50 -2.58
N ILE A 87 2.77 -10.35 -1.92
CA ILE A 87 2.65 -10.29 -0.46
C ILE A 87 1.30 -10.88 -0.03
N ILE A 88 0.21 -10.50 -0.68
CA ILE A 88 -1.15 -10.96 -0.37
C ILE A 88 -1.23 -12.48 -0.52
N ASP A 89 -0.74 -13.03 -1.62
CA ASP A 89 -0.76 -14.47 -1.93
C ASP A 89 0.05 -15.30 -0.93
N GLY A 90 1.11 -14.73 -0.36
CA GLY A 90 1.94 -15.39 0.64
C GLY A 90 1.34 -15.44 2.04
N VAL A 91 0.27 -14.70 2.32
CA VAL A 91 -0.33 -14.60 3.66
C VAL A 91 -1.46 -15.63 3.82
N THR A 92 -1.44 -16.36 4.93
CA THR A 92 -2.38 -17.46 5.22
C THR A 92 -3.83 -16.97 5.33
N TYR A 93 -4.05 -15.87 6.06
CA TYR A 93 -5.37 -15.22 6.22
C TYR A 93 -5.46 -13.97 5.35
N ASN A 94 -5.22 -14.15 4.04
CA ASN A 94 -5.15 -13.03 3.11
C ASN A 94 -6.51 -12.35 2.87
N GLU A 95 -7.62 -12.96 3.27
CA GLU A 95 -8.94 -12.31 3.30
C GLU A 95 -9.00 -11.13 4.27
N LYS A 96 -8.05 -11.04 5.22
CA LYS A 96 -7.88 -9.88 6.12
C LYS A 96 -7.02 -8.76 5.50
N LEU A 97 -6.48 -8.98 4.30
CA LEU A 97 -5.72 -7.97 3.58
C LEU A 97 -6.57 -7.25 2.54
N ARG A 98 -6.35 -5.95 2.46
CA ARG A 98 -6.90 -5.04 1.47
C ARG A 98 -5.77 -4.18 0.90
N VAL A 99 -6.12 -3.25 0.03
CA VAL A 99 -5.17 -2.30 -0.53
C VAL A 99 -5.66 -0.88 -0.30
N THR A 100 -4.74 -0.02 0.09
CA THR A 100 -4.87 1.43 0.03
C THR A 100 -4.17 1.93 -1.22
N PHE A 101 -4.93 2.57 -2.10
CA PHE A 101 -4.40 3.19 -3.32
C PHE A 101 -4.09 4.66 -3.05
N ASP A 102 -2.82 5.04 -3.01
CA ASP A 102 -2.42 6.44 -2.91
C ASP A 102 -2.11 6.99 -4.30
N THR A 103 -2.82 8.04 -4.72
CA THR A 103 -2.68 8.63 -6.06
C THR A 103 -1.31 9.25 -6.30
N CYS A 104 -0.70 9.87 -5.28
CA CYS A 104 0.65 10.42 -5.38
C CYS A 104 1.69 9.29 -5.50
N HIS A 105 1.61 8.28 -4.64
CA HIS A 105 2.54 7.15 -4.67
C HIS A 105 2.47 6.39 -5.98
N THR A 106 1.26 6.07 -6.44
CA THR A 106 1.04 5.33 -7.68
C THR A 106 1.52 6.12 -8.90
N ASN A 107 1.26 7.45 -8.95
CA ASN A 107 1.83 8.32 -9.97
C ASN A 107 3.37 8.33 -9.93
N ASP A 108 3.95 8.49 -8.74
CA ASP A 108 5.41 8.53 -8.57
C ASP A 108 6.06 7.17 -8.86
N ALA A 109 5.33 6.06 -8.70
CA ALA A 109 5.77 4.72 -9.10
C ALA A 109 5.79 4.51 -10.62
N GLY A 110 5.03 5.30 -11.38
CA GLY A 110 5.06 5.27 -12.85
C GLY A 110 3.74 5.01 -13.54
N TYR A 111 2.67 4.78 -12.78
CA TYR A 111 1.32 4.59 -13.34
C TYR A 111 0.71 5.91 -13.79
N ASP A 112 -0.04 5.89 -14.87
CA ASP A 112 -0.70 7.09 -15.43
C ASP A 112 -2.02 7.41 -14.71
N VAL A 113 -1.90 7.81 -13.45
CA VAL A 113 -3.05 8.16 -12.61
C VAL A 113 -3.78 9.41 -13.12
N LYS A 114 -3.06 10.28 -13.83
CA LYS A 114 -3.57 11.56 -14.31
C LYS A 114 -4.46 11.43 -15.54
N ASP A 115 -3.96 10.76 -16.56
CA ASP A 115 -4.59 10.79 -17.88
C ASP A 115 -5.28 9.45 -18.23
N ASP A 116 -4.93 8.34 -17.56
CA ASP A 116 -5.50 7.00 -17.77
C ASP A 116 -5.82 6.25 -16.45
N PHE A 117 -6.57 6.85 -15.55
CA PHE A 117 -6.93 6.22 -14.27
C PHE A 117 -7.72 4.92 -14.45
N ASP A 118 -8.62 4.86 -15.43
CA ASP A 118 -9.39 3.64 -15.76
C ASP A 118 -8.46 2.49 -16.18
N GLY A 119 -7.44 2.78 -17.01
CA GLY A 119 -6.42 1.79 -17.38
C GLY A 119 -5.64 1.29 -16.16
N VAL A 120 -5.28 2.19 -15.25
CA VAL A 120 -4.60 1.82 -14.00
C VAL A 120 -5.49 0.95 -13.12
N LEU A 121 -6.78 1.26 -12.98
CA LEU A 121 -7.73 0.43 -12.22
C LEU A 121 -7.95 -0.94 -12.88
N ASN A 122 -8.01 -1.00 -14.21
CA ASN A 122 -8.12 -2.27 -14.93
C ASN A 122 -6.88 -3.15 -14.70
N GLU A 123 -5.68 -2.58 -14.69
CA GLU A 123 -4.44 -3.30 -14.36
C GLU A 123 -4.46 -3.77 -12.90
N PHE A 124 -4.89 -2.91 -11.97
CA PHE A 124 -5.06 -3.28 -10.56
C PHE A 124 -6.05 -4.45 -10.40
N ASP A 125 -7.21 -4.39 -11.05
CA ASP A 125 -8.23 -5.45 -11.01
C ASP A 125 -7.69 -6.78 -11.55
N HIS A 126 -6.95 -6.73 -12.66
CA HIS A 126 -6.36 -7.93 -13.26
C HIS A 126 -5.31 -8.61 -12.37
N ILE A 127 -4.51 -7.83 -11.64
CA ILE A 127 -3.36 -8.34 -10.86
C ILE A 127 -3.78 -8.67 -9.41
N ILE A 128 -4.59 -7.83 -8.78
CA ILE A 128 -4.93 -7.93 -7.35
C ILE A 128 -6.40 -8.28 -7.14
N GLY A 129 -7.30 -7.73 -7.96
CA GLY A 129 -8.74 -7.77 -7.80
C GLY A 129 -9.29 -6.48 -7.19
N ILE A 130 -10.29 -5.88 -7.84
CA ILE A 130 -10.88 -4.60 -7.42
C ILE A 130 -11.58 -4.70 -6.04
N ASP A 131 -12.06 -5.87 -5.67
CA ASP A 131 -12.67 -6.15 -4.37
C ASP A 131 -11.70 -6.01 -3.19
N ARG A 132 -10.41 -5.98 -3.46
CA ARG A 132 -9.37 -5.70 -2.46
C ARG A 132 -9.10 -4.22 -2.24
N LEU A 133 -9.54 -3.34 -3.11
CA LEU A 133 -9.42 -1.90 -2.94
C LEU A 133 -10.37 -1.43 -1.83
N SER A 134 -9.85 -0.88 -0.74
CA SER A 134 -10.67 -0.44 0.39
C SER A 134 -10.51 1.04 0.74
N VAL A 135 -9.40 1.65 0.37
CA VAL A 135 -9.09 3.05 0.66
C VAL A 135 -8.43 3.68 -0.56
N ILE A 136 -8.84 4.89 -0.88
CA ILE A 136 -8.10 5.76 -1.82
C ILE A 136 -7.62 6.99 -1.04
N HIS A 137 -6.31 7.17 -0.96
CA HIS A 137 -5.69 8.41 -0.53
C HIS A 137 -5.58 9.33 -1.74
N VAL A 138 -6.43 10.35 -1.79
CA VAL A 138 -6.44 11.33 -2.86
C VAL A 138 -5.41 12.41 -2.56
N ASN A 139 -4.21 12.24 -3.07
CA ASN A 139 -3.06 13.13 -2.89
C ASN A 139 -2.53 13.62 -4.23
N ASP A 140 -2.14 14.89 -4.31
CA ASP A 140 -1.41 15.41 -5.46
C ASP A 140 0.10 15.20 -5.28
N SER A 141 0.86 15.13 -6.38
CA SER A 141 2.31 14.95 -6.32
C SER A 141 3.05 16.22 -6.72
N LYS A 142 4.15 16.54 -6.01
CA LYS A 142 5.10 17.57 -6.41
C LYS A 142 5.99 17.15 -7.60
N ASN A 143 5.96 15.88 -7.95
CA ASN A 143 6.91 15.27 -8.89
C ASN A 143 6.17 14.77 -10.13
N PRO A 144 6.87 14.68 -11.27
CA PRO A 144 6.32 14.03 -12.46
C PRO A 144 6.13 12.52 -12.20
N GLN A 145 5.28 11.90 -13.01
CA GLN A 145 5.08 10.45 -13.06
C GLN A 145 6.43 9.71 -13.16
N GLY A 146 6.56 8.60 -12.40
CA GLY A 146 7.75 7.76 -12.40
C GLY A 146 8.98 8.36 -11.70
N SER A 147 8.79 9.37 -10.87
CA SER A 147 9.90 10.05 -10.17
C SER A 147 10.48 9.27 -9.00
N HIS A 148 9.74 8.33 -8.41
CA HIS A 148 10.10 7.55 -7.22
C HIS A 148 10.48 8.40 -6.00
N LYS A 149 9.71 9.48 -5.71
CA LYS A 149 10.10 10.46 -4.68
C LYS A 149 9.18 10.55 -3.48
N ASP A 150 7.89 10.29 -3.61
CA ASP A 150 6.93 10.45 -2.54
C ASP A 150 7.01 11.85 -1.91
N ARG A 151 6.41 12.83 -2.57
CA ARG A 151 6.29 14.21 -2.08
C ARG A 151 4.92 14.76 -2.42
N HIS A 152 4.02 14.73 -1.45
CA HIS A 152 2.67 15.22 -1.61
C HIS A 152 2.64 16.74 -1.82
N ALA A 153 1.80 17.18 -2.73
CA ALA A 153 1.37 18.56 -2.88
C ALA A 153 -0.06 18.71 -2.35
N ASN A 154 -0.46 19.93 -2.06
CA ASN A 154 -1.89 20.21 -1.86
C ASN A 154 -2.65 19.94 -3.17
N ILE A 155 -3.88 19.45 -3.07
CA ILE A 155 -4.73 19.12 -4.22
C ILE A 155 -4.84 20.32 -5.17
N GLY A 156 -4.50 20.11 -6.44
CA GLY A 156 -4.51 21.11 -7.50
C GLY A 156 -3.24 21.95 -7.59
N PHE A 157 -2.24 21.73 -6.72
CA PHE A 157 -0.96 22.44 -6.74
C PHE A 157 0.22 21.55 -7.15
N GLY A 158 -0.07 20.31 -7.53
CA GLY A 158 0.91 19.33 -7.98
C GLY A 158 0.82 19.04 -9.49
N THR A 159 1.45 17.95 -9.88
CA THR A 159 1.56 17.52 -11.29
C THR A 159 0.38 16.66 -11.75
N ILE A 160 -0.31 15.96 -10.83
CA ILE A 160 -1.56 15.25 -11.14
C ILE A 160 -2.64 16.28 -11.43
N GLY A 161 -2.82 17.24 -10.52
CA GLY A 161 -3.68 18.39 -10.68
C GLY A 161 -5.14 18.13 -10.28
N PHE A 162 -5.87 19.24 -10.05
CA PHE A 162 -7.23 19.20 -9.50
C PHE A 162 -8.20 18.40 -10.36
N GLU A 163 -8.20 18.59 -11.69
CA GLU A 163 -9.16 17.96 -12.59
C GLU A 163 -9.08 16.43 -12.56
N ALA A 164 -7.86 15.89 -12.57
CA ALA A 164 -7.67 14.44 -12.48
C ALA A 164 -8.09 13.90 -11.11
N LEU A 165 -7.64 14.52 -10.02
CA LEU A 165 -7.99 14.11 -8.67
C LEU A 165 -9.49 14.23 -8.38
N ASN A 166 -10.15 15.25 -8.95
CA ASN A 166 -11.61 15.39 -8.84
C ASN A 166 -12.35 14.27 -9.58
N ARG A 167 -11.88 13.85 -10.77
CA ARG A 167 -12.44 12.69 -11.47
C ARG A 167 -12.25 11.41 -10.65
N ILE A 168 -11.08 11.20 -10.06
CA ILE A 168 -10.79 10.04 -9.21
C ILE A 168 -11.70 10.00 -7.98
N ALA A 169 -11.87 11.13 -7.29
CA ALA A 169 -12.72 11.22 -6.10
C ALA A 169 -14.22 10.97 -6.38
N HIS A 170 -14.65 11.11 -7.63
CA HIS A 170 -16.04 10.89 -8.08
C HIS A 170 -16.16 9.68 -9.02
N HIS A 171 -15.11 8.85 -9.09
CA HIS A 171 -15.15 7.62 -9.87
C HIS A 171 -16.24 6.68 -9.32
N PRO A 172 -17.08 6.05 -10.18
CA PRO A 172 -18.18 5.17 -9.77
C PRO A 172 -17.72 3.91 -9.03
#